data_a5fa92b84d05778b93590557a9219b77
#
_entry.id   a5fa92b84d05778b93590557a9219b77
#
_cell.length_a   1.000
_cell.length_b   1.000
_cell.length_c   1.000
_cell.angle_alpha   90.00
_cell.angle_beta   90.00
_cell.angle_gamma   90.00
#
_symmetry.space_group_name_H-M   'P 1'
#
loop_
_entity.id
_entity.type
_entity.pdbx_description
1 polymer ?
#
loop_
_entity_poly.entity_id
_entity_poly.type
_entity_poly.pdbx_seq_one_letter_code
_entity_poly.pdbx_strand_id
1 'polypeptide(L)'
;SPKPSSAASDVYKRQGVGRAIANSGIPREELFITTKLWNDRQTDAAAALDESLEKLGLDYVDLYLIHWPCPENDTYLEAWKQLIELKKAGKAKSIGVSNFELEHLEKLETNTEETPVVNQVELHPYLQRWRELDAFRAHKVQIEAWGPLGQGKTDLFELPEITEPAEKYGVSPAQVIIRWHLQNGVIVFPKSENPERIAQNFDVFGFELDEAEMAAITDLDLGEEGRGGSHPKEMNY
;
A
#
# COMPACT_ATOMS: atom_id res chain seq x y z
N SER A 1 24.50 12.59 -14.95
CA SER A 1 23.25 12.30 -15.67
C SER A 1 22.09 12.76 -14.81
N PRO A 2 21.11 13.51 -15.36
CA PRO A 2 19.93 13.89 -14.59
C PRO A 2 19.18 12.61 -14.15
N LYS A 3 18.79 12.55 -12.88
CA LYS A 3 17.89 11.49 -12.42
C LYS A 3 16.58 11.62 -13.19
N PRO A 4 16.01 10.53 -13.73
CA PRO A 4 14.71 10.60 -14.37
C PRO A 4 13.70 11.16 -13.36
N SER A 5 12.81 12.06 -13.83
CA SER A 5 11.73 12.57 -12.98
C SER A 5 10.87 11.39 -12.49
N SER A 6 10.24 11.56 -11.35
CA SER A 6 9.35 10.52 -10.78
C SER A 6 8.32 10.03 -11.79
N ALA A 7 7.76 10.92 -12.60
CA ALA A 7 6.84 10.62 -13.70
C ALA A 7 7.45 9.68 -14.76
N ALA A 8 8.70 9.94 -15.21
CA ALA A 8 9.36 9.07 -16.18
C ALA A 8 9.61 7.66 -15.61
N SER A 9 10.05 7.56 -14.34
CA SER A 9 10.27 6.26 -13.69
C SER A 9 8.95 5.44 -13.59
N ASP A 10 7.83 6.10 -13.39
CA ASP A 10 6.52 5.45 -13.24
C ASP A 10 5.98 4.93 -14.59
N VAL A 11 6.23 5.65 -15.69
CA VAL A 11 5.91 5.19 -17.05
C VAL A 11 6.65 3.89 -17.39
N TYR A 12 7.97 3.84 -17.16
CA TYR A 12 8.77 2.64 -17.46
C TYR A 12 8.37 1.45 -16.57
N LYS A 13 8.00 1.69 -15.32
CA LYS A 13 7.54 0.65 -14.40
C LYS A 13 6.24 0.01 -14.91
N ARG A 14 5.22 0.80 -15.30
CA ARG A 14 3.94 0.26 -15.80
C ARG A 14 4.13 -0.56 -17.08
N GLN A 15 4.93 -0.08 -18.03
CA GLN A 15 5.24 -0.85 -19.23
C GLN A 15 6.01 -2.15 -18.91
N GLY A 16 6.92 -2.12 -17.93
CA GLY A 16 7.63 -3.31 -17.46
C GLY A 16 6.68 -4.35 -16.87
N VAL A 17 5.74 -3.90 -16.02
CA VAL A 17 4.68 -4.75 -15.45
C VAL A 17 3.77 -5.31 -16.54
N GLY A 18 3.32 -4.50 -17.51
CA GLY A 18 2.51 -4.94 -18.63
C GLY A 18 3.18 -6.06 -19.46
N ARG A 19 4.47 -5.89 -19.76
CA ARG A 19 5.24 -6.96 -20.43
C ARG A 19 5.36 -8.23 -19.58
N ALA A 20 5.55 -8.09 -18.27
CA ALA A 20 5.63 -9.22 -17.36
C ALA A 20 4.29 -9.99 -17.31
N ILE A 21 3.16 -9.28 -17.24
CA ILE A 21 1.83 -9.87 -17.28
C ILE A 21 1.64 -10.63 -18.59
N ALA A 22 1.90 -10.00 -19.74
CA ALA A 22 1.73 -10.61 -21.06
C ALA A 22 2.59 -11.87 -21.26
N ASN A 23 3.78 -11.90 -20.64
CA ASN A 23 4.73 -13.01 -20.76
C ASN A 23 4.57 -14.08 -19.67
N SER A 24 3.75 -13.85 -18.65
CA SER A 24 3.61 -14.76 -17.50
C SER A 24 2.90 -16.06 -17.84
N GLY A 25 2.04 -16.05 -18.86
CA GLY A 25 1.13 -17.16 -19.17
C GLY A 25 0.02 -17.36 -18.14
N ILE A 26 -0.10 -16.48 -17.14
CA ILE A 26 -1.15 -16.54 -16.13
C ILE A 26 -2.39 -15.84 -16.67
N PRO A 27 -3.59 -16.45 -16.60
CA PRO A 27 -4.83 -15.79 -16.99
C PRO A 27 -5.02 -14.46 -16.26
N ARG A 28 -5.51 -13.42 -16.98
CA ARG A 28 -5.67 -12.06 -16.40
C ARG A 28 -6.54 -12.06 -15.13
N GLU A 29 -7.55 -12.89 -15.09
CA GLU A 29 -8.47 -13.03 -13.95
C GLU A 29 -7.84 -13.64 -12.70
N GLU A 30 -6.70 -14.30 -12.82
CA GLU A 30 -5.93 -14.84 -11.70
C GLU A 30 -4.90 -13.82 -11.14
N LEU A 31 -4.75 -12.68 -11.81
CA LEU A 31 -3.84 -11.61 -11.39
C LEU A 31 -4.63 -10.49 -10.71
N PHE A 32 -4.13 -10.01 -9.57
CA PHE A 32 -4.65 -8.83 -8.88
C PHE A 32 -3.72 -7.64 -9.15
N ILE A 33 -4.17 -6.70 -9.97
CA ILE A 33 -3.36 -5.56 -10.42
C ILE A 33 -3.87 -4.28 -9.76
N THR A 34 -2.97 -3.63 -9.02
CA THR A 34 -3.23 -2.32 -8.39
C THR A 34 -2.47 -1.22 -9.10
N THR A 35 -3.11 -0.08 -9.34
CA THR A 35 -2.45 1.15 -9.75
C THR A 35 -2.97 2.33 -8.93
N LYS A 36 -2.26 3.47 -9.00
CA LYS A 36 -2.61 4.66 -8.23
C LYS A 36 -2.74 5.89 -9.11
N LEU A 37 -3.67 6.75 -8.75
CA LEU A 37 -3.85 8.09 -9.29
C LEU A 37 -2.81 9.01 -8.65
N TRP A 38 -1.97 9.62 -9.46
CA TRP A 38 -0.97 10.57 -8.96
C TRP A 38 -1.60 11.89 -8.53
N ASN A 39 -0.92 12.63 -7.68
CA ASN A 39 -1.45 13.79 -6.98
C ASN A 39 -1.91 14.92 -7.91
N ASP A 40 -1.15 15.20 -8.97
CA ASP A 40 -1.45 16.25 -9.97
C ASP A 40 -2.54 15.87 -10.99
N ARG A 41 -3.05 14.63 -10.89
CA ARG A 41 -4.06 14.08 -11.81
C ARG A 41 -5.43 13.87 -11.16
N GLN A 42 -5.66 14.42 -9.95
CA GLN A 42 -6.92 14.21 -9.22
C GLN A 42 -8.14 14.80 -9.93
N THR A 43 -7.97 15.81 -10.76
CA THR A 43 -9.06 16.43 -11.53
C THR A 43 -9.37 15.73 -12.85
N ASP A 44 -8.51 14.83 -13.32
CA ASP A 44 -8.68 14.05 -14.56
C ASP A 44 -8.38 12.55 -14.38
N ALA A 45 -8.88 11.97 -13.29
CA ALA A 45 -8.64 10.59 -12.88
C ALA A 45 -9.02 9.56 -13.96
N ALA A 46 -10.03 9.86 -14.78
CA ALA A 46 -10.44 8.99 -15.87
C ALA A 46 -9.37 8.87 -16.96
N ALA A 47 -8.83 10.00 -17.43
CA ALA A 47 -7.76 10.02 -18.41
C ALA A 47 -6.47 9.38 -17.84
N ALA A 48 -6.16 9.62 -16.56
CA ALA A 48 -5.00 9.03 -15.88
C ALA A 48 -5.10 7.51 -15.78
N LEU A 49 -6.30 6.96 -15.58
CA LEU A 49 -6.50 5.50 -15.59
C LEU A 49 -6.37 4.95 -17.02
N ASP A 50 -6.95 5.61 -18.02
CA ASP A 50 -6.85 5.16 -19.42
C ASP A 50 -5.39 5.10 -19.89
N GLU A 51 -4.58 6.10 -19.58
CA GLU A 51 -3.13 6.05 -19.82
C GLU A 51 -2.44 4.91 -19.08
N SER A 52 -2.88 4.61 -17.85
CA SER A 52 -2.31 3.51 -17.06
C SER A 52 -2.65 2.16 -17.68
N LEU A 53 -3.90 1.97 -18.12
CA LEU A 53 -4.38 0.76 -18.80
C LEU A 53 -3.64 0.54 -20.12
N GLU A 54 -3.46 1.58 -20.93
CA GLU A 54 -2.68 1.53 -22.17
C GLU A 54 -1.24 1.06 -21.91
N LYS A 55 -0.55 1.67 -20.92
CA LYS A 55 0.82 1.30 -20.54
C LYS A 55 0.94 -0.12 -19.99
N LEU A 56 -0.08 -0.60 -19.31
CA LEU A 56 -0.17 -1.97 -18.79
C LEU A 56 -0.59 -2.99 -19.85
N GLY A 57 -1.23 -2.55 -20.93
CA GLY A 57 -1.85 -3.42 -21.93
C GLY A 57 -3.07 -4.17 -21.38
N LEU A 58 -3.88 -3.51 -20.54
CA LEU A 58 -5.02 -4.11 -19.85
C LEU A 58 -6.30 -3.31 -20.12
N ASP A 59 -7.45 -3.98 -20.02
CA ASP A 59 -8.76 -3.35 -20.12
C ASP A 59 -9.30 -2.86 -18.77
N TYR A 60 -8.80 -3.42 -17.67
CA TYR A 60 -9.18 -3.05 -16.31
C TYR A 60 -8.04 -3.28 -15.31
N VAL A 61 -8.13 -2.63 -14.14
CA VAL A 61 -7.35 -2.95 -12.95
C VAL A 61 -8.26 -3.54 -11.87
N ASP A 62 -7.68 -4.32 -10.95
CA ASP A 62 -8.45 -4.90 -9.85
C ASP A 62 -8.65 -3.87 -8.74
N LEU A 63 -7.67 -2.98 -8.53
CA LEU A 63 -7.74 -1.92 -7.53
C LEU A 63 -7.13 -0.61 -8.05
N TYR A 64 -7.88 0.48 -7.92
CA TYR A 64 -7.42 1.83 -8.23
C TYR A 64 -7.46 2.72 -6.99
N LEU A 65 -6.33 3.32 -6.62
CA LEU A 65 -6.19 4.11 -5.40
C LEU A 65 -5.92 5.58 -5.70
N ILE A 66 -6.48 6.49 -4.91
CA ILE A 66 -5.94 7.85 -4.80
C ILE A 66 -4.64 7.77 -3.99
N HIS A 67 -3.52 8.30 -4.52
CA HIS A 67 -2.20 8.08 -3.93
C HIS A 67 -1.98 8.88 -2.64
N TRP A 68 -2.44 10.14 -2.59
CA TRP A 68 -2.41 11.00 -1.41
C TRP A 68 -3.66 11.90 -1.40
N PRO A 69 -4.14 12.34 -0.24
CA PRO A 69 -5.29 13.26 -0.17
C PRO A 69 -4.97 14.65 -0.71
N CYS A 70 -3.73 15.13 -0.58
CA CYS A 70 -3.32 16.50 -0.95
C CYS A 70 -4.30 17.56 -0.41
N PRO A 71 -4.45 17.71 0.92
CA PRO A 71 -5.57 18.43 1.52
C PRO A 71 -5.63 19.92 1.15
N GLU A 72 -4.49 20.55 0.88
CA GLU A 72 -4.48 21.98 0.43
C GLU A 72 -5.06 22.16 -0.96
N ASN A 73 -4.97 21.14 -1.83
CA ASN A 73 -5.57 21.19 -3.17
C ASN A 73 -7.07 20.96 -3.14
N ASP A 74 -7.56 20.25 -2.12
CA ASP A 74 -8.98 19.92 -1.88
C ASP A 74 -9.69 19.22 -3.06
N THR A 75 -8.94 18.48 -3.88
CA THR A 75 -9.45 17.84 -5.12
C THR A 75 -9.74 16.36 -4.96
N TYR A 76 -9.37 15.73 -3.82
CA TYR A 76 -9.53 14.28 -3.63
C TYR A 76 -11.00 13.81 -3.60
N LEU A 77 -11.95 14.66 -3.19
CA LEU A 77 -13.38 14.33 -3.26
C LEU A 77 -13.87 14.27 -4.71
N GLU A 78 -13.40 15.17 -5.57
CA GLU A 78 -13.69 15.12 -7.00
C GLU A 78 -13.07 13.89 -7.64
N ALA A 79 -11.80 13.60 -7.32
CA ALA A 79 -11.14 12.38 -7.75
C ALA A 79 -11.92 11.13 -7.33
N TRP A 80 -12.39 11.08 -6.07
CA TRP A 80 -13.16 9.95 -5.56
C TRP A 80 -14.44 9.71 -6.35
N LYS A 81 -15.17 10.77 -6.67
CA LYS A 81 -16.38 10.69 -7.52
C LYS A 81 -16.07 10.14 -8.91
N GLN A 82 -14.93 10.53 -9.50
CA GLN A 82 -14.47 9.97 -10.78
C GLN A 82 -14.10 8.48 -10.64
N LEU A 83 -13.44 8.07 -9.54
CA LEU A 83 -13.14 6.65 -9.28
C LEU A 83 -14.42 5.80 -9.18
N ILE A 84 -15.48 6.32 -8.56
CA ILE A 84 -16.79 5.65 -8.48
C ILE A 84 -17.35 5.40 -9.89
N GLU A 85 -17.30 6.40 -10.78
CA GLU A 85 -17.76 6.22 -12.16
C GLU A 85 -16.88 5.23 -12.95
N LEU A 86 -15.57 5.23 -12.73
CA LEU A 86 -14.65 4.24 -13.32
C LEU A 86 -14.91 2.82 -12.84
N LYS A 87 -15.29 2.64 -11.56
CA LYS A 87 -15.75 1.35 -11.01
C LYS A 87 -17.05 0.91 -11.68
N LYS A 88 -18.04 1.79 -11.82
CA LYS A 88 -19.31 1.50 -12.51
C LYS A 88 -19.09 1.13 -13.98
N ALA A 89 -18.12 1.77 -14.63
CA ALA A 89 -17.73 1.48 -16.02
C ALA A 89 -16.91 0.18 -16.17
N GLY A 90 -16.53 -0.48 -15.07
CA GLY A 90 -15.75 -1.73 -15.08
C GLY A 90 -14.26 -1.55 -15.35
N LYS A 91 -13.75 -0.32 -15.42
CA LYS A 91 -12.31 -0.04 -15.61
C LYS A 91 -11.49 -0.29 -14.34
N ALA A 92 -12.11 -0.23 -13.16
CA ALA A 92 -11.55 -0.65 -11.88
C ALA A 92 -12.57 -1.54 -11.18
N LYS A 93 -12.18 -2.73 -10.73
CA LYS A 93 -13.09 -3.63 -9.99
C LYS A 93 -13.35 -3.13 -8.57
N SER A 94 -12.33 -2.57 -7.95
CA SER A 94 -12.38 -1.98 -6.61
C SER A 94 -11.67 -0.63 -6.59
N ILE A 95 -12.09 0.24 -5.70
CA ILE A 95 -11.49 1.56 -5.52
C ILE A 95 -11.16 1.79 -4.04
N GLY A 96 -10.07 2.52 -3.80
CA GLY A 96 -9.60 2.80 -2.46
C GLY A 96 -8.72 4.03 -2.42
N VAL A 97 -8.06 4.22 -1.29
CA VAL A 97 -7.23 5.38 -1.02
C VAL A 97 -5.87 4.99 -0.46
N SER A 98 -4.94 5.91 -0.43
CA SER A 98 -3.65 5.73 0.20
C SER A 98 -3.28 7.00 0.96
N ASN A 99 -2.71 6.84 2.16
CA ASN A 99 -2.30 7.92 3.05
C ASN A 99 -3.44 8.84 3.53
N PHE A 100 -4.66 8.34 3.58
CA PHE A 100 -5.79 9.11 4.11
C PHE A 100 -5.82 9.06 5.63
N GLU A 101 -6.12 10.21 6.24
CA GLU A 101 -6.49 10.35 7.64
C GLU A 101 -8.00 10.13 7.79
N LEU A 102 -8.46 9.91 9.04
CA LEU A 102 -9.89 9.67 9.31
C LEU A 102 -10.78 10.81 8.81
N GLU A 103 -10.37 12.07 8.99
CA GLU A 103 -11.11 13.23 8.51
C GLU A 103 -11.31 13.24 6.99
N HIS A 104 -10.34 12.73 6.24
CA HIS A 104 -10.48 12.58 4.78
C HIS A 104 -11.50 11.51 4.41
N LEU A 105 -11.50 10.36 5.13
CA LEU A 105 -12.48 9.30 4.95
C LEU A 105 -13.89 9.79 5.25
N GLU A 106 -14.11 10.44 6.39
CA GLU A 106 -15.40 11.00 6.80
C GLU A 106 -15.95 11.97 5.75
N LYS A 107 -15.07 12.78 5.14
CA LYS A 107 -15.48 13.67 4.04
C LYS A 107 -15.95 12.90 2.81
N LEU A 108 -15.28 11.79 2.44
CA LEU A 108 -15.74 10.93 1.34
C LEU A 108 -17.11 10.33 1.65
N GLU A 109 -17.28 9.73 2.81
CA GLU A 109 -18.52 9.06 3.22
C GLU A 109 -19.70 10.03 3.38
N THR A 110 -19.44 11.24 3.85
CA THR A 110 -20.50 12.28 3.98
C THR A 110 -21.01 12.76 2.61
N ASN A 111 -20.17 12.74 1.57
CA ASN A 111 -20.46 13.31 0.28
C ASN A 111 -20.70 12.27 -0.83
N THR A 112 -20.55 10.98 -0.55
CA THR A 112 -20.78 9.88 -1.50
C THR A 112 -21.36 8.67 -0.77
N GLU A 113 -21.95 7.74 -1.52
CA GLU A 113 -22.49 6.48 -0.98
C GLU A 113 -21.46 5.32 -1.02
N GLU A 114 -20.22 5.61 -1.42
CA GLU A 114 -19.18 4.60 -1.60
C GLU A 114 -18.03 4.84 -0.61
N THR A 115 -17.72 3.81 0.18
CA THR A 115 -16.57 3.79 1.10
C THR A 115 -15.36 3.14 0.41
N PRO A 116 -14.13 3.67 0.58
CA PRO A 116 -12.93 3.01 0.10
C PRO A 116 -12.80 1.58 0.63
N VAL A 117 -12.48 0.61 -0.24
CA VAL A 117 -12.29 -0.78 0.23
C VAL A 117 -10.99 -0.95 1.03
N VAL A 118 -9.99 -0.11 0.74
CA VAL A 118 -8.69 -0.12 1.44
C VAL A 118 -8.19 1.30 1.67
N ASN A 119 -7.35 1.44 2.71
CA ASN A 119 -6.43 2.57 2.87
C ASN A 119 -5.00 2.01 2.97
N GLN A 120 -4.15 2.37 2.01
CA GLN A 120 -2.77 1.94 2.01
C GLN A 120 -1.90 3.00 2.69
N VAL A 121 -1.33 2.71 3.84
CA VAL A 121 -0.62 3.66 4.70
C VAL A 121 0.81 3.22 5.00
N GLU A 122 1.69 4.15 5.39
CA GLU A 122 2.95 3.77 6.01
C GLU A 122 2.68 3.04 7.31
N LEU A 123 3.19 1.81 7.41
CA LEU A 123 3.05 1.00 8.61
C LEU A 123 4.18 -0.01 8.70
N HIS A 124 4.89 0.03 9.82
CA HIS A 124 5.99 -0.87 10.17
C HIS A 124 6.19 -0.83 11.70
N PRO A 125 7.03 -1.68 12.31
CA PRO A 125 7.15 -1.75 13.78
C PRO A 125 7.41 -0.42 14.49
N TYR A 126 8.09 0.54 13.86
CA TYR A 126 8.33 1.88 14.44
C TYR A 126 7.21 2.90 14.20
N LEU A 127 6.25 2.63 13.31
CA LEU A 127 5.10 3.49 13.04
C LEU A 127 3.84 2.64 12.90
N GLN A 128 3.09 2.47 13.96
CA GLN A 128 1.99 1.50 14.00
C GLN A 128 0.59 2.13 13.94
N ARG A 129 0.36 3.24 14.62
CA ARG A 129 -0.89 4.04 14.54
C ARG A 129 -2.19 3.23 14.76
N TRP A 130 -2.18 2.22 15.66
CA TRP A 130 -3.29 1.27 15.83
C TRP A 130 -4.65 1.93 16.10
N ARG A 131 -4.70 3.03 16.89
CA ARG A 131 -5.97 3.74 17.15
C ARG A 131 -6.65 4.22 15.88
N GLU A 132 -5.87 4.77 14.96
CA GLU A 132 -6.38 5.28 13.68
C GLU A 132 -6.75 4.13 12.76
N LEU A 133 -5.93 3.08 12.71
CA LEU A 133 -6.20 1.89 11.91
C LEU A 133 -7.46 1.17 12.39
N ASP A 134 -7.72 1.11 13.69
CA ASP A 134 -8.94 0.53 14.23
C ASP A 134 -10.17 1.38 13.88
N ALA A 135 -10.04 2.72 13.82
CA ALA A 135 -11.10 3.57 13.31
C ALA A 135 -11.41 3.26 11.84
N PHE A 136 -10.41 3.12 10.96
CA PHE A 136 -10.61 2.69 9.58
C PHE A 136 -11.30 1.33 9.48
N ARG A 137 -10.89 0.35 10.31
CA ARG A 137 -11.53 -0.97 10.37
C ARG A 137 -12.99 -0.90 10.78
N ALA A 138 -13.34 -0.01 11.73
CA ALA A 138 -14.75 0.21 12.13
C ALA A 138 -15.60 0.71 10.95
N HIS A 139 -15.02 1.44 10.01
CA HIS A 139 -15.63 1.84 8.73
C HIS A 139 -15.54 0.74 7.64
N LYS A 140 -15.06 -0.46 7.97
CA LYS A 140 -14.84 -1.60 7.04
C LYS A 140 -13.80 -1.32 5.95
N VAL A 141 -12.88 -0.42 6.21
CA VAL A 141 -11.73 -0.13 5.33
C VAL A 141 -10.59 -1.06 5.70
N GLN A 142 -10.15 -1.89 4.76
CA GLN A 142 -9.00 -2.77 4.96
C GLN A 142 -7.70 -1.95 4.97
N ILE A 143 -6.74 -2.33 5.81
CA ILE A 143 -5.45 -1.68 5.89
C ILE A 143 -4.43 -2.43 5.03
N GLU A 144 -3.72 -1.67 4.20
CA GLU A 144 -2.55 -2.11 3.46
C GLU A 144 -1.32 -1.33 3.93
N ALA A 145 -0.19 -2.02 4.17
CA ALA A 145 1.05 -1.37 4.57
C ALA A 145 1.97 -1.13 3.38
N TRP A 146 2.34 0.14 3.13
CA TRP A 146 3.53 0.42 2.36
C TRP A 146 4.73 0.66 3.28
N GLY A 147 5.94 0.36 2.78
CA GLY A 147 7.15 0.41 3.60
C GLY A 147 7.16 -0.57 4.79
N PRO A 148 6.56 -1.78 4.70
CA PRO A 148 6.34 -2.68 5.85
C PRO A 148 7.63 -3.09 6.57
N LEU A 149 8.77 -2.96 5.91
CA LEU A 149 10.10 -3.32 6.42
C LEU A 149 10.97 -2.08 6.74
N GLY A 150 10.38 -0.90 6.96
CA GLY A 150 11.11 0.35 7.26
C GLY A 150 11.95 0.90 6.10
N GLN A 151 11.75 0.44 4.88
CA GLN A 151 12.44 0.90 3.64
C GLN A 151 13.98 0.81 3.68
N GLY A 152 14.56 0.00 4.56
CA GLY A 152 16.00 -0.09 4.75
C GLY A 152 16.64 1.17 5.36
N LYS A 153 15.85 2.01 6.01
CA LYS A 153 16.28 3.23 6.70
C LYS A 153 16.34 3.06 8.22
N THR A 154 16.02 1.87 8.71
CA THR A 154 15.92 1.53 10.13
C THR A 154 16.82 0.34 10.46
N ASP A 155 17.09 0.14 11.74
CA ASP A 155 17.81 -0.99 12.31
C ASP A 155 16.91 -2.18 12.69
N LEU A 156 15.65 -2.19 12.24
CA LEU A 156 14.63 -3.20 12.57
C LEU A 156 15.15 -4.65 12.46
N PHE A 157 16.00 -4.93 11.48
CA PHE A 157 16.54 -6.28 11.27
C PHE A 157 17.63 -6.69 12.25
N GLU A 158 18.10 -5.78 13.10
CA GLU A 158 19.16 -6.01 14.10
C GLU A 158 18.60 -6.11 15.52
N LEU A 159 17.29 -5.80 15.72
CA LEU A 159 16.65 -5.79 17.02
C LEU A 159 16.41 -7.21 17.55
N PRO A 160 16.65 -7.46 18.85
CA PRO A 160 16.36 -8.75 19.49
C PRO A 160 14.93 -9.22 19.29
N GLU A 161 13.95 -8.31 19.36
CA GLU A 161 12.51 -8.55 19.16
C GLU A 161 12.19 -9.14 17.78
N ILE A 162 13.09 -8.98 16.81
CA ILE A 162 12.97 -9.50 15.45
C ILE A 162 13.91 -10.68 15.23
N THR A 163 15.18 -10.60 15.71
CA THR A 163 16.19 -11.61 15.44
C THR A 163 16.00 -12.89 16.26
N GLU A 164 15.54 -12.79 17.51
CA GLU A 164 15.26 -13.97 18.33
C GLU A 164 14.13 -14.84 17.76
N PRO A 165 12.95 -14.28 17.36
CA PRO A 165 11.95 -15.06 16.63
C PRO A 165 12.48 -15.61 15.30
N ALA A 166 13.28 -14.84 14.55
CA ALA A 166 13.87 -15.30 13.30
C ALA A 166 14.72 -16.56 13.50
N GLU A 167 15.58 -16.58 14.52
CA GLU A 167 16.38 -17.74 14.90
C GLU A 167 15.50 -18.90 15.37
N LYS A 168 14.50 -18.64 16.24
CA LYS A 168 13.57 -19.64 16.78
C LYS A 168 12.85 -20.41 15.69
N TYR A 169 12.37 -19.72 14.66
CA TYR A 169 11.60 -20.31 13.56
C TYR A 169 12.44 -20.67 12.34
N GLY A 170 13.73 -20.34 12.32
CA GLY A 170 14.64 -20.60 11.18
C GLY A 170 14.27 -19.77 9.92
N VAL A 171 13.80 -18.55 10.12
CA VAL A 171 13.35 -17.63 9.04
C VAL A 171 14.18 -16.34 9.07
N SER A 172 14.03 -15.48 8.05
CA SER A 172 14.69 -14.19 8.02
C SER A 172 13.96 -13.15 8.90
N PRO A 173 14.64 -12.10 9.38
CA PRO A 173 14.03 -10.95 10.06
C PRO A 173 12.89 -10.32 9.26
N ALA A 174 13.01 -10.24 7.93
CA ALA A 174 11.96 -9.74 7.07
C ALA A 174 10.68 -10.59 7.14
N GLN A 175 10.80 -11.92 7.17
CA GLN A 175 9.67 -12.85 7.31
C GLN A 175 8.96 -12.67 8.67
N VAL A 176 9.71 -12.43 9.76
CA VAL A 176 9.13 -12.12 11.08
C VAL A 176 8.25 -10.88 11.02
N ILE A 177 8.76 -9.76 10.46
CA ILE A 177 8.00 -8.52 10.36
C ILE A 177 6.78 -8.70 9.44
N ILE A 178 6.91 -9.40 8.32
CA ILE A 178 5.79 -9.70 7.42
C ILE A 178 4.73 -10.53 8.16
N ARG A 179 5.14 -11.56 8.91
CA ARG A 179 4.23 -12.40 9.69
C ARG A 179 3.49 -11.61 10.77
N TRP A 180 4.19 -10.70 11.46
CA TRP A 180 3.58 -9.78 12.42
C TRP A 180 2.47 -8.91 11.78
N HIS A 181 2.70 -8.35 10.60
CA HIS A 181 1.67 -7.64 9.87
C HIS A 181 0.45 -8.51 9.56
N LEU A 182 0.70 -9.73 9.04
CA LEU A 182 -0.38 -10.66 8.68
C LEU A 182 -1.22 -11.06 9.88
N GLN A 183 -0.59 -11.33 11.03
CA GLN A 183 -1.31 -11.67 12.28
C GLN A 183 -2.12 -10.48 12.82
N ASN A 184 -1.71 -9.26 12.50
CA ASN A 184 -2.50 -8.05 12.77
C ASN A 184 -3.57 -7.75 11.69
N GLY A 185 -3.79 -8.65 10.71
CA GLY A 185 -4.79 -8.46 9.65
C GLY A 185 -4.44 -7.36 8.65
N VAL A 186 -3.14 -7.06 8.48
CA VAL A 186 -2.63 -6.04 7.55
C VAL A 186 -2.12 -6.70 6.28
N ILE A 187 -2.52 -6.19 5.12
CA ILE A 187 -2.00 -6.60 3.82
C ILE A 187 -0.66 -5.88 3.58
N VAL A 188 0.35 -6.60 3.08
CA VAL A 188 1.72 -6.06 2.91
C VAL A 188 2.23 -6.20 1.48
N PHE A 189 3.07 -5.23 1.06
CA PHE A 189 3.73 -5.22 -0.25
C PHE A 189 5.25 -5.04 -0.08
N PRO A 190 5.97 -6.05 0.41
CA PRO A 190 7.41 -5.98 0.60
C PRO A 190 8.12 -5.95 -0.76
N LYS A 191 8.66 -4.78 -1.13
CA LYS A 191 9.40 -4.62 -2.38
C LYS A 191 10.75 -5.33 -2.32
N SER A 192 11.06 -6.15 -3.33
CA SER A 192 12.40 -6.66 -3.58
C SER A 192 12.68 -6.75 -5.10
N GLU A 193 13.96 -6.64 -5.46
CA GLU A 193 14.47 -6.90 -6.82
C GLU A 193 15.27 -8.22 -6.87
N ASN A 194 15.49 -8.84 -5.71
CA ASN A 194 16.20 -10.12 -5.57
C ASN A 194 15.17 -11.26 -5.58
N PRO A 195 15.24 -12.20 -6.55
CA PRO A 195 14.30 -13.33 -6.65
C PRO A 195 14.21 -14.19 -5.39
N GLU A 196 15.36 -14.43 -4.71
CA GLU A 196 15.37 -15.23 -3.48
C GLU A 196 14.61 -14.53 -2.35
N ARG A 197 14.81 -13.21 -2.18
CA ARG A 197 14.04 -12.42 -1.19
C ARG A 197 12.56 -12.35 -1.54
N ILE A 198 12.19 -12.29 -2.84
CA ILE A 198 10.79 -12.35 -3.25
C ILE A 198 10.15 -13.67 -2.80
N ALA A 199 10.83 -14.79 -3.02
CA ALA A 199 10.36 -16.11 -2.57
C ALA A 199 10.27 -16.17 -1.03
N GLN A 200 11.29 -15.71 -0.31
CA GLN A 200 11.30 -15.68 1.16
C GLN A 200 10.17 -14.80 1.72
N ASN A 201 9.94 -13.61 1.16
CA ASN A 201 8.87 -12.72 1.60
C ASN A 201 7.47 -13.34 1.43
N PHE A 202 7.31 -14.30 0.55
CA PHE A 202 6.06 -15.05 0.37
C PHE A 202 5.98 -16.28 1.29
N ASP A 203 7.10 -16.82 1.74
CA ASP A 203 7.17 -18.01 2.61
C ASP A 203 7.03 -17.63 4.09
N VAL A 204 5.82 -17.17 4.48
CA VAL A 204 5.50 -16.64 5.81
C VAL A 204 4.33 -17.34 6.50
N PHE A 205 3.83 -18.41 5.90
CA PHE A 205 2.66 -19.15 6.42
C PHE A 205 3.05 -20.42 7.18
N GLY A 206 4.33 -20.81 7.18
CA GLY A 206 4.84 -22.02 7.83
C GLY A 206 5.10 -21.86 9.34
N PHE A 207 4.97 -20.66 9.91
CA PHE A 207 5.18 -20.38 11.32
C PHE A 207 4.20 -19.33 11.83
N GLU A 208 4.12 -19.16 13.14
CA GLU A 208 3.25 -18.17 13.80
C GLU A 208 4.00 -17.59 15.00
N LEU A 209 3.98 -16.27 15.11
CA LEU A 209 4.51 -15.55 16.28
C LEU A 209 3.57 -15.75 17.46
N ASP A 210 4.12 -16.05 18.62
CA ASP A 210 3.33 -16.15 19.84
C ASP A 210 2.95 -14.77 20.39
N GLU A 211 2.08 -14.74 21.41
CA GLU A 211 1.56 -13.48 21.98
C GLU A 211 2.68 -12.59 22.55
N ALA A 212 3.72 -13.18 23.12
CA ALA A 212 4.83 -12.43 23.71
C ALA A 212 5.69 -11.79 22.60
N GLU A 213 5.95 -12.52 21.51
CA GLU A 213 6.67 -12.03 20.34
C GLU A 213 5.88 -10.93 19.63
N MET A 214 4.57 -11.11 19.45
CA MET A 214 3.68 -10.08 18.89
C MET A 214 3.69 -8.82 19.73
N ALA A 215 3.62 -8.95 21.07
CA ALA A 215 3.67 -7.81 22.00
C ALA A 215 5.03 -7.09 21.96
N ALA A 216 6.14 -7.85 21.96
CA ALA A 216 7.48 -7.26 21.89
C ALA A 216 7.69 -6.42 20.63
N ILE A 217 7.20 -6.88 19.48
CA ILE A 217 7.25 -6.09 18.23
C ILE A 217 6.32 -4.88 18.31
N THR A 218 5.17 -5.02 18.95
CA THR A 218 4.22 -3.91 19.13
C THR A 218 4.80 -2.83 20.04
N ASP A 219 5.60 -3.18 21.03
CA ASP A 219 6.26 -2.23 21.95
C ASP A 219 7.39 -1.41 21.28
N LEU A 220 7.78 -1.74 20.04
CA LEU A 220 8.74 -0.95 19.25
C LEU A 220 8.17 0.36 18.68
N ASP A 221 6.89 0.65 18.85
CA ASP A 221 6.23 1.81 18.26
C ASP A 221 6.83 3.14 18.78
N LEU A 222 7.34 3.93 17.85
CA LEU A 222 7.86 5.27 18.12
C LEU A 222 6.82 6.38 17.82
N GLY A 223 5.60 5.98 17.40
CA GLY A 223 4.60 6.91 16.94
C GLY A 223 5.10 7.74 15.75
N GLU A 224 4.80 9.04 15.71
CA GLU A 224 5.20 9.91 14.61
C GLU A 224 6.73 10.06 14.42
N GLU A 225 7.53 9.83 15.46
CA GLU A 225 9.00 9.82 15.34
C GLU A 225 9.51 8.65 14.49
N GLY A 226 8.72 7.60 14.36
CA GLY A 226 9.01 6.45 13.49
C GLY A 226 8.72 6.69 12.00
N ARG A 227 8.08 7.79 11.63
CA ARG A 227 7.68 8.08 10.26
C ARG A 227 8.89 8.26 9.34
N GLY A 228 8.95 7.45 8.30
CA GLY A 228 10.01 7.49 7.29
C GLY A 228 9.62 8.24 6.01
N GLY A 229 8.32 8.36 5.72
CA GLY A 229 7.75 9.06 4.59
C GLY A 229 7.17 10.44 4.93
N SER A 230 6.49 11.06 3.96
CA SER A 230 5.82 12.35 4.17
C SER A 230 4.60 12.19 5.05
N HIS A 231 4.28 13.22 5.84
CA HIS A 231 3.04 13.26 6.59
C HIS A 231 1.85 13.54 5.66
N PRO A 232 0.70 12.82 5.78
CA PRO A 232 -0.46 12.99 4.91
C PRO A 232 -1.02 14.40 4.83
N LYS A 233 -0.93 15.17 5.91
CA LYS A 233 -1.42 16.57 5.96
C LYS A 233 -0.51 17.56 5.26
N GLU A 234 0.74 17.20 4.99
CA GLU A 234 1.77 18.09 4.41
C GLU A 234 2.06 17.77 2.94
N MET A 235 1.58 16.61 2.45
CA MET A 235 1.84 16.14 1.09
C MET A 235 0.81 16.75 0.14
N ASN A 236 1.23 17.75 -0.68
CA ASN A 236 0.36 18.53 -1.56
C ASN A 236 0.87 18.65 -3.03
N TYR A 237 1.88 17.86 -3.43
CA TYR A 237 2.49 17.92 -4.77
C TYR A 237 2.68 16.53 -5.42
#